data_0902330037ae780958d4fb6d7ba1517b
#
_entry.id   0902330037ae780958d4fb6d7ba1517b
#
_cell.length_a   1.000
_cell.length_b   1.000
_cell.length_c   1.000
_cell.angle_alpha   90.00
_cell.angle_beta   90.00
_cell.angle_gamma   90.00
#
_symmetry.space_group_name_H-M   'P 1'
#
loop_
_entity.id
_entity.type
_entity.pdbx_description
1 polymer ?
#
loop_
_entity_poly.entity_id
_entity_poly.type
_entity_poly.pdbx_seq_one_letter_code
_entity_poly.pdbx_strand_id
1 'polypeptide(L)'
;MIGGRWNPRADFEPTVLAHARWVSPERFTAGIAAGDRFFAASASTPDTDAYHRVILAELGVDATDELLSELCRPVEPAAVLETYAEVPGTLRELRRRGVRLAVVSDAWPDLPELHAGLGIGEFFDAYAISAVLGCRKPDPRMYHHASSALGLEPAQCVFVDDDPALVAAAIELGYVGRALRRDGNGSDGRVPSIASLDQLLELF
;
A
#
# COMPACT_ATOMS: atom_id res chain seq x y z
N MET A 1 -6.98 -2.91 -0.67
CA MET A 1 -8.06 -2.11 -0.08
C MET A 1 -8.26 -0.81 -0.81
N ILE A 2 -7.20 -0.15 -1.18
CA ILE A 2 -7.21 1.09 -1.93
C ILE A 2 -6.86 0.74 -3.37
N GLY A 3 -7.63 1.21 -4.28
CA GLY A 3 -7.45 0.98 -5.71
C GLY A 3 -8.22 2.01 -6.50
N GLY A 4 -8.53 1.69 -7.72
CA GLY A 4 -9.26 2.58 -8.59
C GLY A 4 -8.36 3.62 -9.20
N ARG A 5 -8.44 4.85 -8.78
CA ARG A 5 -7.63 5.94 -9.32
C ARG A 5 -6.34 6.15 -8.55
N TRP A 6 -5.63 5.10 -8.17
CA TRP A 6 -4.29 5.39 -7.68
C TRP A 6 -3.49 6.05 -8.79
N ASN A 7 -3.48 7.34 -8.77
CA ASN A 7 -2.39 8.12 -9.29
C ASN A 7 -1.75 8.86 -8.11
N PRO A 8 -0.85 8.21 -7.35
CA PRO A 8 -0.12 8.87 -6.25
C PRO A 8 0.72 10.02 -6.81
N ARG A 9 0.70 10.17 -8.11
CA ARG A 9 1.44 11.12 -8.90
C ARG A 9 0.52 12.06 -9.68
N ALA A 10 -0.75 12.16 -9.31
CA ALA A 10 -1.64 13.13 -9.97
C ALA A 10 -1.07 14.55 -9.90
N ASP A 11 -0.40 14.87 -8.79
CA ASP A 11 0.31 16.14 -8.64
C ASP A 11 1.79 16.06 -9.04
N PHE A 12 2.38 14.86 -9.12
CA PHE A 12 3.79 14.70 -9.47
C PHE A 12 4.06 15.15 -10.91
N GLU A 13 3.31 14.64 -11.87
CA GLU A 13 3.50 14.99 -13.28
C GLU A 13 3.28 16.48 -13.54
N PRO A 14 2.19 17.13 -13.14
CA PRO A 14 2.01 18.57 -13.28
C PRO A 14 3.11 19.39 -12.61
N THR A 15 3.56 19.01 -11.43
CA THR A 15 4.62 19.71 -10.69
C THR A 15 5.94 19.61 -11.48
N VAL A 16 6.35 18.44 -11.93
CA VAL A 16 7.57 18.27 -12.74
C VAL A 16 7.46 19.04 -14.05
N LEU A 17 6.30 19.00 -14.74
CA LEU A 17 6.10 19.72 -16.00
C LEU A 17 6.13 21.24 -15.85
N ALA A 18 5.83 21.79 -14.66
CA ALA A 18 6.01 23.21 -14.39
C ALA A 18 7.48 23.62 -14.47
N HIS A 19 8.41 22.75 -14.07
CA HIS A 19 9.85 22.95 -14.10
C HIS A 19 10.52 22.43 -15.38
N ALA A 20 9.97 21.38 -16.02
CA ALA A 20 10.59 20.66 -17.14
C ALA A 20 9.55 20.27 -18.20
N ARG A 21 9.01 21.26 -18.93
CA ARG A 21 7.95 21.08 -19.95
C ARG A 21 8.32 20.17 -21.13
N TRP A 22 9.58 19.82 -21.26
CA TRP A 22 10.11 18.98 -22.32
C TRP A 22 10.03 17.48 -22.02
N VAL A 23 9.63 17.07 -20.82
CA VAL A 23 9.50 15.67 -20.44
C VAL A 23 8.26 15.07 -21.11
N SER A 24 8.44 13.98 -21.88
CA SER A 24 7.35 13.29 -22.56
C SER A 24 6.64 12.29 -21.64
N PRO A 25 5.37 11.91 -21.97
CA PRO A 25 4.63 10.88 -21.20
C PRO A 25 5.36 9.54 -21.10
N GLU A 26 6.08 9.15 -22.19
CA GLU A 26 6.87 7.90 -22.19
C GLU A 26 8.02 7.97 -21.19
N ARG A 27 8.67 9.13 -21.06
CA ARG A 27 9.72 9.35 -20.07
C ARG A 27 9.15 9.31 -18.66
N PHE A 28 7.97 9.89 -18.42
CA PHE A 28 7.29 9.75 -17.12
C PHE A 28 7.07 8.28 -16.77
N THR A 29 6.56 7.48 -17.68
CA THR A 29 6.37 6.04 -17.47
C THR A 29 7.69 5.35 -17.08
N ALA A 30 8.79 5.67 -17.76
CA ALA A 30 10.11 5.12 -17.46
C ALA A 30 10.63 5.58 -16.08
N GLY A 31 10.47 6.88 -15.75
CA GLY A 31 10.87 7.46 -14.48
C GLY A 31 10.12 6.80 -13.31
N ILE A 32 8.81 6.65 -13.44
CA ILE A 32 7.98 5.97 -12.47
C ILE A 32 8.46 4.52 -12.26
N ALA A 33 8.67 3.78 -13.34
CA ALA A 33 9.16 2.41 -13.26
C ALA A 33 10.55 2.33 -12.61
N ALA A 34 11.41 3.35 -12.76
CA ALA A 34 12.69 3.42 -12.06
C ALA A 34 12.50 3.62 -10.55
N GLY A 35 11.60 4.52 -10.14
CA GLY A 35 11.22 4.71 -8.73
C GLY A 35 10.66 3.43 -8.11
N ASP A 36 9.76 2.74 -8.81
CA ASP A 36 9.17 1.49 -8.34
C ASP A 36 10.22 0.38 -8.18
N ARG A 37 11.16 0.28 -9.14
CA ARG A 37 12.30 -0.67 -9.00
C ARG A 37 13.18 -0.33 -7.80
N PHE A 38 13.49 0.96 -7.60
CA PHE A 38 14.27 1.41 -6.45
C PHE A 38 13.56 1.08 -5.14
N PHE A 39 12.26 1.38 -5.05
CA PHE A 39 11.43 1.02 -3.90
C PHE A 39 11.45 -0.50 -3.66
N ALA A 40 11.23 -1.30 -4.69
CA ALA A 40 11.21 -2.76 -4.59
C ALA A 40 12.55 -3.37 -4.18
N ALA A 41 13.68 -2.79 -4.62
CA ALA A 41 15.03 -3.27 -4.30
C ALA A 41 15.53 -2.83 -2.91
N SER A 42 14.85 -1.87 -2.27
CA SER A 42 15.26 -1.35 -0.96
C SER A 42 14.89 -2.31 0.17
N ALA A 43 15.80 -2.53 1.12
CA ALA A 43 15.57 -3.41 2.27
C ALA A 43 14.50 -2.88 3.25
N SER A 44 14.33 -1.56 3.28
CA SER A 44 13.25 -0.84 3.98
C SER A 44 12.62 0.17 3.03
N THR A 45 11.47 0.73 3.41
CA THR A 45 10.88 1.82 2.63
C THR A 45 11.88 2.98 2.54
N PRO A 46 12.31 3.39 1.33
CA PRO A 46 13.21 4.52 1.17
C PRO A 46 12.52 5.81 1.58
N ASP A 47 13.31 6.80 1.95
CA ASP A 47 12.77 8.14 2.19
C ASP A 47 12.21 8.74 0.89
N THR A 48 11.23 9.61 1.02
CA THR A 48 10.48 10.19 -0.11
C THR A 48 11.39 10.98 -1.05
N ASP A 49 12.36 11.73 -0.50
CA ASP A 49 13.32 12.49 -1.31
C ASP A 49 14.20 11.56 -2.14
N ALA A 50 14.72 10.47 -1.56
CA ALA A 50 15.51 9.49 -2.28
C ALA A 50 14.72 8.84 -3.42
N TYR A 51 13.43 8.53 -3.18
CA TYR A 51 12.53 8.00 -4.19
C TYR A 51 12.31 9.00 -5.34
N HIS A 52 11.99 10.27 -5.02
CA HIS A 52 11.79 11.31 -6.02
C HIS A 52 13.07 11.60 -6.81
N ARG A 53 14.25 11.62 -6.16
CA ARG A 53 15.53 11.82 -6.85
C ARG A 53 15.81 10.75 -7.91
N VAL A 54 15.47 9.49 -7.65
CA VAL A 54 15.59 8.39 -8.62
C VAL A 54 14.69 8.62 -9.83
N ILE A 55 13.44 9.02 -9.62
CA ILE A 55 12.50 9.33 -10.70
C ILE A 55 13.02 10.52 -11.53
N LEU A 56 13.37 11.63 -10.87
CA LEU A 56 13.85 12.84 -11.54
C LEU A 56 15.12 12.59 -12.35
N ALA A 57 16.05 11.78 -11.83
CA ALA A 57 17.26 11.39 -12.56
C ALA A 57 16.95 10.63 -13.85
N GLU A 58 15.99 9.67 -13.82
CA GLU A 58 15.55 8.95 -15.01
C GLU A 58 14.85 9.89 -16.02
N LEU A 59 14.10 10.88 -15.52
CA LEU A 59 13.50 11.92 -16.34
C LEU A 59 14.56 12.87 -16.95
N GLY A 60 15.76 12.92 -16.41
CA GLY A 60 16.81 13.89 -16.73
C GLY A 60 16.50 15.28 -16.20
N VAL A 61 15.79 15.37 -15.09
CA VAL A 61 15.42 16.62 -14.41
C VAL A 61 16.26 16.79 -13.16
N ASP A 62 16.82 17.99 -12.95
CA ASP A 62 17.59 18.30 -11.76
C ASP A 62 16.69 18.31 -10.52
N ALA A 63 17.05 17.51 -9.51
CA ALA A 63 16.33 17.40 -8.24
C ALA A 63 16.74 18.57 -7.32
N THR A 64 16.27 19.78 -7.64
CA THR A 64 16.47 20.96 -6.80
C THR A 64 15.69 20.87 -5.50
N ASP A 65 16.16 21.53 -4.42
CA ASP A 65 15.48 21.54 -3.13
C ASP A 65 14.07 22.13 -3.26
N GLU A 66 13.87 23.13 -4.14
CA GLU A 66 12.57 23.73 -4.43
C GLU A 66 11.62 22.67 -5.03
N LEU A 67 12.02 21.97 -6.08
CA LEU A 67 11.20 20.96 -6.74
C LEU A 67 10.88 19.81 -5.78
N LEU A 68 11.87 19.30 -5.00
CA LEU A 68 11.64 18.25 -4.01
C LEU A 68 10.64 18.69 -2.94
N SER A 69 10.79 19.92 -2.43
CA SER A 69 9.82 20.48 -1.47
C SER A 69 8.40 20.59 -2.05
N GLU A 70 8.28 20.91 -3.34
CA GLU A 70 6.99 20.94 -4.02
C GLU A 70 6.38 19.54 -4.18
N LEU A 71 7.19 18.53 -4.51
CA LEU A 71 6.76 17.15 -4.66
C LEU A 71 6.37 16.48 -3.34
N CYS A 72 6.89 16.97 -2.22
CA CYS A 72 6.57 16.50 -0.88
C CYS A 72 5.37 17.23 -0.24
N ARG A 73 4.71 18.15 -0.96
CA ARG A 73 3.51 18.79 -0.43
C ARG A 73 2.40 17.79 -0.16
N PRO A 74 1.70 17.89 0.99
CA PRO A 74 0.55 17.04 1.26
C PRO A 74 -0.53 17.25 0.19
N VAL A 75 -1.01 16.15 -0.35
CA VAL A 75 -2.15 16.11 -1.29
C VAL A 75 -3.36 15.56 -0.53
N GLU A 76 -4.53 16.15 -0.77
CA GLU A 76 -5.77 15.60 -0.21
C GLU A 76 -5.98 14.16 -0.71
N PRO A 77 -6.02 13.14 0.16
CA PRO A 77 -6.08 11.74 -0.27
C PRO A 77 -7.23 11.45 -1.23
N ALA A 78 -8.41 12.02 -0.98
CA ALA A 78 -9.59 11.83 -1.83
C ALA A 78 -9.47 12.45 -3.24
N ALA A 79 -8.48 13.33 -3.45
CA ALA A 79 -8.22 13.91 -4.78
C ALA A 79 -7.45 12.93 -5.70
N VAL A 80 -6.66 12.01 -5.11
CA VAL A 80 -5.75 11.11 -5.83
C VAL A 80 -6.06 9.63 -5.66
N LEU A 81 -6.82 9.27 -4.64
CA LEU A 81 -7.14 7.90 -4.26
C LEU A 81 -8.63 7.72 -4.03
N GLU A 82 -9.09 6.52 -4.27
CA GLU A 82 -10.43 6.08 -3.88
C GLU A 82 -10.37 4.66 -3.31
N THR A 83 -11.32 4.33 -2.43
CA THR A 83 -11.51 2.95 -1.99
C THR A 83 -12.31 2.18 -3.04
N TYR A 84 -12.07 0.87 -3.16
CA TYR A 84 -13.00 0.02 -3.89
C TYR A 84 -14.38 0.07 -3.22
N ALA A 85 -15.43 0.01 -4.03
CA ALA A 85 -16.81 0.26 -3.60
C ALA A 85 -17.26 -0.62 -2.41
N GLU A 86 -16.79 -1.86 -2.36
CA GLU A 86 -17.13 -2.80 -1.28
C GLU A 86 -16.37 -2.55 0.03
N VAL A 87 -15.22 -1.84 0.00
CA VAL A 87 -14.31 -1.72 1.15
C VAL A 87 -14.96 -1.07 2.36
N PRO A 88 -15.58 0.14 2.27
CA PRO A 88 -16.14 0.77 3.47
C PRO A 88 -17.28 -0.05 4.10
N GLY A 89 -18.10 -0.70 3.25
CA GLY A 89 -19.20 -1.57 3.72
C GLY A 89 -18.68 -2.80 4.44
N THR A 90 -17.66 -3.46 3.87
CA THR A 90 -17.03 -4.66 4.42
C THR A 90 -16.34 -4.35 5.76
N LEU A 91 -15.53 -3.30 5.83
CA LEU A 91 -14.83 -2.92 7.06
C LEU A 91 -15.82 -2.61 8.20
N ARG A 92 -16.89 -1.87 7.90
CA ARG A 92 -17.96 -1.57 8.87
C ARG A 92 -18.64 -2.84 9.38
N GLU A 93 -18.94 -3.79 8.50
CA GLU A 93 -19.59 -5.04 8.89
C GLU A 93 -18.66 -5.93 9.72
N LEU A 94 -17.38 -6.04 9.36
CA LEU A 94 -16.38 -6.75 10.17
C LEU A 94 -16.28 -6.15 11.58
N ARG A 95 -16.21 -4.83 11.70
CA ARG A 95 -16.21 -4.14 13.01
C ARG A 95 -17.49 -4.43 13.80
N ARG A 96 -18.66 -4.42 13.14
CA ARG A 96 -19.96 -4.74 13.78
C ARG A 96 -19.98 -6.16 14.34
N ARG A 97 -19.27 -7.10 13.72
CA ARG A 97 -19.11 -8.49 14.19
C ARG A 97 -18.01 -8.63 15.25
N GLY A 98 -17.40 -7.54 15.68
CA GLY A 98 -16.33 -7.54 16.69
C GLY A 98 -14.97 -7.98 16.18
N VAL A 99 -14.75 -8.03 14.85
CA VAL A 99 -13.47 -8.34 14.27
C VAL A 99 -12.52 -7.16 14.45
N ARG A 100 -11.33 -7.42 15.00
CA ARG A 100 -10.25 -6.43 15.10
C ARG A 100 -9.48 -6.38 13.79
N LEU A 101 -9.12 -5.17 13.34
CA LEU A 101 -8.53 -4.95 12.03
C LEU A 101 -7.18 -4.27 12.16
N ALA A 102 -6.19 -4.77 11.43
CA ALA A 102 -4.87 -4.14 11.30
C ALA A 102 -4.45 -4.02 9.84
N VAL A 103 -3.62 -3.03 9.56
CA VAL A 103 -2.97 -2.85 8.25
C VAL A 103 -1.54 -3.33 8.33
N VAL A 104 -1.09 -4.10 7.34
CA VAL A 104 0.31 -4.47 7.12
C VAL A 104 0.72 -3.98 5.74
N SER A 105 1.55 -2.97 5.67
CA SER A 105 1.84 -2.29 4.41
C SER A 105 3.31 -1.89 4.27
N ASP A 106 3.83 -2.11 3.06
CA ASP A 106 5.09 -1.52 2.63
C ASP A 106 4.80 -0.11 2.13
N ALA A 107 4.85 0.85 3.07
CA ALA A 107 4.40 2.23 2.85
C ALA A 107 5.22 3.23 3.67
N TRP A 108 5.00 4.51 3.39
CA TRP A 108 5.51 5.63 4.18
C TRP A 108 4.70 5.84 5.47
N PRO A 109 5.23 6.62 6.44
CA PRO A 109 4.61 6.77 7.76
C PRO A 109 3.23 7.44 7.77
N ASP A 110 2.89 8.19 6.73
CA ASP A 110 1.65 8.95 6.55
C ASP A 110 0.43 8.10 6.10
N LEU A 111 0.61 6.78 6.00
CA LEU A 111 -0.48 5.87 5.61
C LEU A 111 -1.74 5.97 6.50
N PRO A 112 -1.65 6.15 7.85
CA PRO A 112 -2.84 6.34 8.69
C PRO A 112 -3.61 7.61 8.33
N GLU A 113 -2.94 8.72 8.06
CA GLU A 113 -3.52 9.99 7.65
C GLU A 113 -4.21 9.85 6.28
N LEU A 114 -3.58 9.12 5.36
CA LEU A 114 -4.17 8.79 4.06
C LEU A 114 -5.46 7.98 4.22
N HIS A 115 -5.47 6.95 5.08
CA HIS A 115 -6.68 6.18 5.37
C HIS A 115 -7.76 7.01 6.06
N ALA A 116 -7.39 7.94 6.94
CA ALA A 116 -8.31 8.87 7.57
C ALA A 116 -8.97 9.80 6.54
N GLY A 117 -8.19 10.37 5.62
CA GLY A 117 -8.70 11.19 4.51
C GLY A 117 -9.64 10.44 3.56
N LEU A 118 -9.48 9.11 3.44
CA LEU A 118 -10.38 8.25 2.68
C LEU A 118 -11.59 7.74 3.49
N GLY A 119 -11.73 8.15 4.77
CA GLY A 119 -12.83 7.75 5.64
C GLY A 119 -12.81 6.27 6.05
N ILE A 120 -11.64 5.63 6.02
CA ILE A 120 -11.47 4.22 6.43
C ILE A 120 -10.52 4.04 7.60
N GLY A 121 -9.83 5.09 8.04
CA GLY A 121 -8.83 5.02 9.11
C GLY A 121 -9.40 4.54 10.45
N GLU A 122 -10.63 4.95 10.77
CA GLU A 122 -11.33 4.59 12.02
C GLU A 122 -11.63 3.08 12.18
N PHE A 123 -11.55 2.31 11.11
CA PHE A 123 -11.79 0.87 11.17
C PHE A 123 -10.59 0.07 11.68
N PHE A 124 -9.38 0.64 11.66
CA PHE A 124 -8.15 -0.09 12.00
C PHE A 124 -7.69 0.18 13.43
N ASP A 125 -7.40 -0.90 14.14
CA ASP A 125 -6.90 -0.88 15.52
C ASP A 125 -5.36 -0.76 15.57
N ALA A 126 -4.67 -1.15 14.49
CA ALA A 126 -3.21 -1.15 14.41
C ALA A 126 -2.68 -1.02 12.98
N TYR A 127 -1.42 -0.55 12.89
CA TYR A 127 -0.68 -0.43 11.64
C TYR A 127 0.73 -1.00 11.79
N ALA A 128 1.11 -1.91 10.89
CA ALA A 128 2.47 -2.36 10.66
C ALA A 128 2.96 -1.72 9.35
N ILE A 129 3.75 -0.66 9.47
CA ILE A 129 4.23 0.14 8.35
C ILE A 129 5.73 -0.08 8.18
N SER A 130 6.17 -0.47 7.00
CA SER A 130 7.57 -0.82 6.72
C SER A 130 8.56 0.30 7.02
N ALA A 131 8.23 1.56 6.70
CA ALA A 131 9.07 2.71 7.01
C ALA A 131 9.25 2.92 8.53
N VAL A 132 8.25 2.58 9.33
CA VAL A 132 8.28 2.70 10.79
C VAL A 132 9.05 1.53 11.43
N LEU A 133 8.84 0.32 10.90
CA LEU A 133 9.44 -0.90 11.46
C LEU A 133 10.87 -1.17 10.93
N GLY A 134 11.31 -0.45 9.89
CA GLY A 134 12.62 -0.65 9.28
C GLY A 134 12.78 -2.01 8.58
N CYS A 135 11.68 -2.64 8.18
CA CYS A 135 11.66 -3.89 7.42
C CYS A 135 10.42 -3.94 6.53
N ARG A 136 10.41 -4.84 5.56
CA ARG A 136 9.32 -4.98 4.58
C ARG A 136 8.80 -6.41 4.56
N LYS A 137 7.57 -6.60 4.10
CA LYS A 137 7.07 -7.94 3.77
C LYS A 137 8.01 -8.61 2.74
N PRO A 138 8.36 -9.88 2.87
CA PRO A 138 7.78 -10.88 3.79
C PRO A 138 8.51 -11.03 5.15
N ASP A 139 9.24 -10.03 5.64
CA ASP A 139 9.88 -10.13 6.96
C ASP A 139 8.83 -10.46 8.05
N PRO A 140 9.03 -11.51 8.87
CA PRO A 140 8.07 -11.93 9.90
C PRO A 140 7.69 -10.83 10.89
N ARG A 141 8.58 -9.86 11.14
CA ARG A 141 8.33 -8.73 12.02
C ARG A 141 7.12 -7.89 11.60
N MET A 142 6.87 -7.76 10.29
CA MET A 142 5.72 -7.04 9.77
C MET A 142 4.40 -7.70 10.19
N TYR A 143 4.31 -9.00 10.04
CA TYR A 143 3.10 -9.79 10.34
C TYR A 143 2.86 -9.87 11.85
N HIS A 144 3.90 -10.23 12.62
CA HIS A 144 3.79 -10.36 14.07
C HIS A 144 3.53 -9.04 14.78
N HIS A 145 4.05 -7.90 14.26
CA HIS A 145 3.73 -6.59 14.82
C HIS A 145 2.22 -6.35 14.79
N ALA A 146 1.56 -6.62 13.66
CA ALA A 146 0.12 -6.41 13.52
C ALA A 146 -0.69 -7.34 14.46
N SER A 147 -0.42 -8.66 14.46
CA SER A 147 -1.16 -9.60 15.30
C SER A 147 -0.93 -9.35 16.80
N SER A 148 0.31 -9.02 17.19
CA SER A 148 0.63 -8.67 18.58
C SER A 148 -0.07 -7.38 19.03
N ALA A 149 -0.13 -6.36 18.17
CA ALA A 149 -0.85 -5.13 18.48
C ALA A 149 -2.37 -5.37 18.65
N LEU A 150 -2.91 -6.35 17.93
CA LEU A 150 -4.28 -6.82 18.13
C LEU A 150 -4.43 -7.73 19.36
N GLY A 151 -3.35 -8.18 19.99
CA GLY A 151 -3.37 -9.17 21.08
C GLY A 151 -3.89 -10.54 20.62
N LEU A 152 -3.51 -10.97 19.41
CA LEU A 152 -3.94 -12.22 18.78
C LEU A 152 -2.73 -13.06 18.36
N GLU A 153 -2.90 -14.39 18.42
CA GLU A 153 -1.95 -15.32 17.84
C GLU A 153 -2.17 -15.41 16.31
N PRO A 154 -1.11 -15.76 15.52
CA PRO A 154 -1.23 -15.88 14.07
C PRO A 154 -2.41 -16.73 13.61
N ALA A 155 -2.64 -17.88 14.22
CA ALA A 155 -3.74 -18.80 13.86
C ALA A 155 -5.15 -18.21 14.07
N GLN A 156 -5.27 -17.12 14.81
CA GLN A 156 -6.53 -16.40 15.04
C GLN A 156 -6.74 -15.26 14.04
N CYS A 157 -5.79 -15.04 13.12
CA CYS A 157 -5.79 -13.93 12.18
C CYS A 157 -5.94 -14.40 10.74
N VAL A 158 -6.73 -13.67 9.97
CA VAL A 158 -6.77 -13.80 8.51
C VAL A 158 -5.88 -12.71 7.91
N PHE A 159 -4.85 -13.10 7.14
CA PHE A 159 -4.01 -12.19 6.38
C PHE A 159 -4.48 -12.11 4.93
N VAL A 160 -4.67 -10.92 4.43
CA VAL A 160 -5.15 -10.65 3.06
C VAL A 160 -4.18 -9.74 2.34
N ASP A 161 -3.71 -10.14 1.18
CA ASP A 161 -2.83 -9.35 0.32
C ASP A 161 -3.12 -9.68 -1.16
N ASP A 162 -2.80 -8.80 -2.09
CA ASP A 162 -2.92 -9.02 -3.53
C ASP A 162 -1.70 -9.77 -4.11
N ASP A 163 -0.58 -9.80 -3.38
CA ASP A 163 0.58 -10.64 -3.71
C ASP A 163 0.48 -12.03 -3.08
N PRO A 164 0.27 -13.10 -3.89
CA PRO A 164 0.20 -14.46 -3.38
C PRO A 164 1.48 -14.93 -2.65
N ALA A 165 2.65 -14.38 -3.00
CA ALA A 165 3.90 -14.75 -2.33
C ALA A 165 3.92 -14.23 -0.87
N LEU A 166 3.38 -13.03 -0.64
CA LEU A 166 3.25 -12.47 0.70
C LEU A 166 2.20 -13.21 1.54
N VAL A 167 1.12 -13.69 0.88
CA VAL A 167 0.12 -14.55 1.53
C VAL A 167 0.71 -15.91 1.89
N ALA A 168 1.51 -16.52 1.01
CA ALA A 168 2.20 -17.77 1.29
C ALA A 168 3.14 -17.65 2.50
N ALA A 169 3.92 -16.57 2.56
CA ALA A 169 4.79 -16.28 3.71
C ALA A 169 3.98 -16.13 5.02
N ALA A 170 2.82 -15.47 4.99
CA ALA A 170 1.94 -15.40 6.15
C ALA A 170 1.43 -16.77 6.58
N ILE A 171 1.06 -17.64 5.64
CA ILE A 171 0.62 -19.03 5.93
C ILE A 171 1.75 -19.83 6.60
N GLU A 172 3.00 -19.68 6.13
CA GLU A 172 4.16 -20.33 6.75
C GLU A 172 4.39 -19.87 8.21
N LEU A 173 3.98 -18.64 8.53
CA LEU A 173 4.00 -18.10 9.90
C LEU A 173 2.78 -18.49 10.74
N GLY A 174 1.85 -19.27 10.20
CA GLY A 174 0.68 -19.79 10.90
C GLY A 174 -0.60 -18.97 10.76
N TYR A 175 -0.63 -17.95 9.91
CA TYR A 175 -1.84 -17.16 9.61
C TYR A 175 -2.79 -17.92 8.66
N VAL A 176 -4.07 -17.59 8.70
CA VAL A 176 -5.02 -18.00 7.65
C VAL A 176 -4.87 -17.01 6.49
N GLY A 177 -4.29 -17.44 5.36
CA GLY A 177 -4.02 -16.57 4.22
C GLY A 177 -5.15 -16.53 3.20
N ARG A 178 -5.37 -15.37 2.57
CA ARG A 178 -6.25 -15.18 1.39
C ARG A 178 -5.61 -14.21 0.41
N ALA A 179 -5.38 -14.66 -0.83
CA ALA A 179 -4.93 -13.77 -1.91
C ALA A 179 -6.14 -13.02 -2.51
N LEU A 180 -6.08 -11.69 -2.54
CA LEU A 180 -7.14 -10.86 -3.13
C LEU A 180 -6.88 -10.66 -4.63
N ARG A 181 -7.67 -11.32 -5.48
CA ARG A 181 -7.52 -11.35 -6.95
C ARG A 181 -8.70 -10.68 -7.63
N ARG A 182 -8.66 -9.35 -7.73
CA ARG A 182 -9.74 -8.54 -8.32
C ARG A 182 -9.87 -8.67 -9.84
N ASP A 183 -8.83 -9.14 -10.51
CA ASP A 183 -8.74 -9.31 -11.96
C ASP A 183 -9.46 -10.58 -12.49
N GLY A 184 -10.05 -11.38 -11.59
CA GLY A 184 -10.73 -12.63 -11.94
C GLY A 184 -9.80 -13.74 -12.47
N ASN A 185 -8.49 -13.48 -12.57
CA ASN A 185 -7.51 -14.50 -12.89
C ASN A 185 -7.39 -15.45 -11.70
N GLY A 186 -7.98 -16.61 -11.84
CA GLY A 186 -8.14 -17.61 -10.79
C GLY A 186 -6.85 -17.95 -10.07
N SER A 187 -7.00 -18.50 -8.89
CA SER A 187 -5.90 -18.99 -8.07
C SER A 187 -4.97 -19.89 -8.90
N ASP A 188 -3.67 -19.66 -8.80
CA ASP A 188 -2.65 -20.60 -9.31
C ASP A 188 -2.62 -21.90 -8.50
N GLY A 189 -3.59 -22.11 -7.60
CA GLY A 189 -3.76 -23.28 -6.73
C GLY A 189 -2.82 -23.34 -5.53
N ARG A 190 -1.89 -22.37 -5.40
CA ARG A 190 -0.88 -22.38 -4.32
C ARG A 190 -1.40 -21.80 -3.02
N VAL A 191 -2.22 -20.76 -3.08
CA VAL A 191 -2.84 -20.13 -1.92
C VAL A 191 -4.33 -19.92 -2.15
N PRO A 192 -5.18 -20.03 -1.10
CA PRO A 192 -6.60 -19.72 -1.20
C PRO A 192 -6.80 -18.26 -1.61
N SER A 193 -7.78 -17.98 -2.49
CA SER A 193 -8.03 -16.64 -3.01
C SER A 193 -9.47 -16.21 -2.84
N ILE A 194 -9.67 -14.89 -2.82
CA ILE A 194 -10.95 -14.20 -2.88
C ILE A 194 -10.91 -13.19 -4.02
N ALA A 195 -12.03 -12.94 -4.66
CA ALA A 195 -12.14 -11.99 -5.76
C ALA A 195 -12.49 -10.57 -5.27
N SER A 196 -13.11 -10.47 -4.11
CA SER A 196 -13.55 -9.23 -3.50
C SER A 196 -13.42 -9.31 -1.98
N LEU A 197 -13.23 -8.16 -1.33
CA LEU A 197 -12.99 -8.11 0.12
C LEU A 197 -14.22 -8.56 0.94
N ASP A 198 -15.43 -8.36 0.43
CA ASP A 198 -16.68 -8.76 1.10
C ASP A 198 -16.80 -10.28 1.27
N GLN A 199 -16.12 -11.10 0.47
CA GLN A 199 -16.06 -12.55 0.68
C GLN A 199 -15.41 -12.94 2.03
N LEU A 200 -14.68 -12.02 2.67
CA LEU A 200 -14.19 -12.24 4.04
C LEU A 200 -15.33 -12.39 5.06
N LEU A 201 -16.49 -11.80 4.78
CA LEU A 201 -17.65 -11.88 5.68
C LEU A 201 -18.19 -13.31 5.87
N GLU A 202 -17.81 -14.22 4.98
CA GLU A 202 -18.14 -15.65 5.08
C GLU A 202 -17.23 -16.40 6.10
N LEU A 203 -16.12 -15.77 6.53
CA LEU A 203 -15.16 -16.39 7.45
C LEU A 203 -15.41 -16.03 8.92
N PHE A 204 -16.28 -15.05 9.17
CA PHE A 204 -16.57 -14.50 10.51
C PHE A 204 -18.12 -14.49 10.83
#